data_a9bc99c1111afb5dd0b514f6e37ad58e
#
_entry.id   a9bc99c1111afb5dd0b514f6e37ad58e
#
_cell.length_a   1.000
_cell.length_b   1.000
_cell.length_c   1.000
_cell.angle_alpha   90.00
_cell.angle_beta   90.00
_cell.angle_gamma   90.00
#
_symmetry.space_group_name_H-M   'P 1'
#
loop_
_entity.id
_entity.type
_entity.pdbx_description
1 polymer ?
#
loop_
_entity_poly.entity_id
_entity_poly.type
_entity_poly.pdbx_seq_one_letter_code
_entity_poly.pdbx_strand_id
1 'polypeptide(L)'
;MAKGRAGRCAPRLAPLAAAAMLLAACPAQAEWRVTPILLVSEIWTDNVNLTEDQFAHSDLITQVSPGIMVANRSRRLSVDATAQLHGFSYLHDSDKRNLGDSGVIGAVDNTSNTQRTYSGNLKGELLSDLFFVEATASRGQQSLSAFGPRTGNDLYSNRNRTDIDTWSISPYLTHRFGSFASGVLRYTRDSVDGGDAFGYSNTGGDTIQATLTSGASFRTVGWGLTYVKQKLGGAQYGDSTNENLAANLRYVLNSRWSLLANAGYDRYQYEGMGGGDQGVNWSLGFAWSPSLRTNVQATLGRHFYGTTGTLSALHRSRHTSWNISYDDIVTTSREQFLMPSTLDTAGLLNSMFATAYPDPVERQRIVAAYIQANGLPSSLSDSVNFLSNRFMRQKSVRASVAYTKGISSAVVSVYANDRNALSSQQSDSQLLGVGQSNLNDNVRQHGLDASYTYRLSSRSNLTAGYDFNKSDSRSGGYEDLQRTLRVGISRRFGDLLATADLRRRTGNVGRFTTEAGSSSGTYTEHAMVASLSMQF
;
A
#
# COMPACT_ATOMS: atom_id res chain seq x y z
N MET A 1 0.98 30.93 38.99
CA MET A 1 2.14 30.98 38.07
C MET A 1 2.62 29.57 37.80
N ALA A 2 2.20 29.00 36.68
CA ALA A 2 2.67 27.71 36.21
C ALA A 2 3.10 27.87 34.77
N LYS A 3 4.39 27.78 34.49
CA LYS A 3 4.99 27.86 33.18
C LYS A 3 4.73 26.57 32.40
N GLY A 4 3.88 26.63 31.35
CA GLY A 4 3.74 25.59 30.35
C GLY A 4 5.03 25.42 29.54
N ARG A 5 5.59 24.23 29.55
CA ARG A 5 6.66 23.83 28.64
C ARG A 5 6.02 23.45 27.28
N ALA A 6 6.24 24.30 26.32
CA ALA A 6 6.01 23.95 24.91
C ALA A 6 7.05 22.89 24.50
N GLY A 7 6.62 21.65 24.31
CA GLY A 7 7.43 20.60 23.70
C GLY A 7 7.62 20.89 22.23
N ARG A 8 8.80 21.33 21.81
CA ARG A 8 9.20 21.41 20.40
C ARG A 8 9.34 19.97 19.87
N CYS A 9 8.43 19.53 19.02
CA CYS A 9 8.66 18.38 18.16
C CYS A 9 9.81 18.71 17.18
N ALA A 10 11.00 18.24 17.49
CA ALA A 10 12.11 18.24 16.53
C ALA A 10 11.83 17.15 15.46
N PRO A 11 12.07 17.40 14.18
CA PRO A 11 11.84 16.42 13.15
C PRO A 11 12.76 15.21 13.36
N ARG A 12 12.16 14.03 13.57
CA ARG A 12 12.86 12.75 13.79
C ARG A 12 13.48 12.16 12.50
N LEU A 13 14.09 13.01 11.68
CA LEU A 13 14.86 12.60 10.49
C LEU A 13 16.32 12.18 10.80
N ALA A 14 16.73 12.31 12.06
CA ALA A 14 18.10 12.03 12.51
C ALA A 14 18.62 10.61 12.17
N PRO A 15 17.85 9.51 12.29
CA PRO A 15 18.37 8.18 11.99
C PRO A 15 18.60 7.93 10.50
N LEU A 16 17.78 8.52 9.62
CA LEU A 16 17.96 8.42 8.16
C LEU A 16 19.18 9.22 7.69
N ALA A 17 19.41 10.40 8.26
CA ALA A 17 20.58 11.22 7.98
C ALA A 17 21.87 10.55 8.46
N ALA A 18 21.87 9.89 9.62
CA ALA A 18 23.00 9.14 10.14
C ALA A 18 23.32 7.90 9.28
N ALA A 19 22.31 7.17 8.82
CA ALA A 19 22.50 6.03 7.90
C ALA A 19 23.03 6.49 6.54
N ALA A 20 22.56 7.62 6.02
CA ALA A 20 23.08 8.20 4.76
C ALA A 20 24.53 8.69 4.87
N MET A 21 24.94 9.25 6.02
CA MET A 21 26.32 9.67 6.24
C MET A 21 27.31 8.51 6.37
N LEU A 22 26.91 7.39 6.96
CA LEU A 22 27.74 6.18 7.03
C LEU A 22 27.96 5.52 5.68
N LEU A 23 27.01 5.67 4.75
CA LEU A 23 27.09 5.11 3.38
C LEU A 23 27.83 6.02 2.41
N ALA A 24 27.92 7.31 2.69
CA ALA A 24 28.67 8.28 1.87
C ALA A 24 30.21 8.09 1.93
N ALA A 25 30.70 7.31 2.89
CA ALA A 25 32.14 7.02 3.05
C ALA A 25 32.68 5.90 2.13
N CYS A 26 31.86 5.26 1.30
CA CYS A 26 32.30 4.26 0.34
C CYS A 26 32.62 4.92 -1.01
N PRO A 27 33.88 4.98 -1.47
CA PRO A 27 34.21 5.46 -2.81
C PRO A 27 33.89 4.34 -3.82
N ALA A 28 32.63 4.20 -4.17
CA ALA A 28 32.22 3.40 -5.31
C ALA A 28 31.88 4.36 -6.45
N GLN A 29 32.32 4.05 -7.66
CA GLN A 29 31.89 4.73 -8.89
C GLN A 29 30.39 4.45 -9.07
N ALA A 30 29.58 5.16 -8.29
CA ALA A 30 28.14 5.07 -8.29
C ALA A 30 27.61 6.23 -9.10
N GLU A 31 26.94 5.95 -10.19
CA GLU A 31 26.28 6.98 -10.98
C GLU A 31 24.99 7.39 -10.29
N TRP A 32 25.04 8.53 -9.59
CA TRP A 32 23.85 9.16 -9.03
C TRP A 32 23.08 9.84 -10.12
N ARG A 33 21.83 9.44 -10.27
CA ARG A 33 20.88 10.09 -11.16
C ARG A 33 19.90 10.90 -10.33
N VAL A 34 19.96 12.21 -10.50
CA VAL A 34 19.02 13.15 -9.88
C VAL A 34 18.18 13.74 -11.01
N THR A 35 16.87 13.55 -10.94
CA THR A 35 15.92 13.97 -11.97
C THR A 35 14.88 14.88 -11.32
N PRO A 36 14.93 16.19 -11.56
CA PRO A 36 13.86 17.09 -11.16
C PRO A 36 12.58 16.76 -11.94
N ILE A 37 11.44 16.87 -11.27
CA ILE A 37 10.11 16.68 -11.86
C ILE A 37 9.22 17.87 -11.54
N LEU A 38 8.39 18.26 -12.49
CA LEU A 38 7.38 19.28 -12.31
C LEU A 38 6.06 18.78 -12.89
N LEU A 39 5.00 18.82 -12.08
CA LEU A 39 3.63 18.59 -12.52
C LEU A 39 2.82 19.87 -12.30
N VAL A 40 2.14 20.32 -13.33
CA VAL A 40 1.13 21.39 -13.26
C VAL A 40 -0.18 20.83 -13.76
N SER A 41 -1.25 21.01 -13.00
CA SER A 41 -2.58 20.52 -13.37
C SER A 41 -3.63 21.56 -13.10
N GLU A 42 -4.60 21.66 -14.02
CA GLU A 42 -5.84 22.40 -13.86
C GLU A 42 -6.98 21.37 -13.74
N ILE A 43 -7.73 21.48 -12.66
CA ILE A 43 -8.80 20.55 -12.31
C ILE A 43 -10.08 21.34 -12.13
N TRP A 44 -11.03 21.14 -13.04
CA TRP A 44 -12.40 21.59 -12.84
C TRP A 44 -13.24 20.46 -12.30
N THR A 45 -14.04 20.71 -11.28
CA THR A 45 -14.99 19.75 -10.71
C THR A 45 -16.30 20.45 -10.34
N ASP A 46 -17.41 19.77 -10.53
CA ASP A 46 -18.74 20.27 -10.12
C ASP A 46 -19.07 19.94 -8.65
N ASN A 47 -18.25 19.10 -7.98
CA ASN A 47 -18.44 18.71 -6.58
C ASN A 47 -17.10 18.52 -5.86
N VAL A 48 -16.41 19.62 -5.55
CA VAL A 48 -15.06 19.62 -4.97
C VAL A 48 -15.00 18.90 -3.62
N ASN A 49 -16.08 18.97 -2.85
CA ASN A 49 -16.15 18.41 -1.50
C ASN A 49 -16.77 17.00 -1.46
N LEU A 50 -17.17 16.42 -2.60
CA LEU A 50 -17.86 15.12 -2.68
C LEU A 50 -19.04 15.06 -1.69
N THR A 51 -19.85 16.11 -1.66
CA THR A 51 -21.07 16.23 -0.87
C THR A 51 -22.28 15.76 -1.66
N GLU A 52 -23.43 15.61 -0.98
CA GLU A 52 -24.70 15.36 -1.65
C GLU A 52 -24.96 16.42 -2.73
N ASP A 53 -25.63 16.04 -3.81
CA ASP A 53 -25.80 16.89 -5.00
C ASP A 53 -26.42 18.26 -4.66
N GLN A 54 -27.30 18.34 -3.64
CA GLN A 54 -27.90 19.59 -3.15
C GLN A 54 -26.90 20.54 -2.46
N PHE A 55 -25.75 20.04 -2.02
CA PHE A 55 -24.68 20.79 -1.37
C PHE A 55 -23.40 20.80 -2.22
N ALA A 56 -23.50 20.36 -3.46
CA ALA A 56 -22.36 20.32 -4.36
C ALA A 56 -21.91 21.73 -4.77
N HIS A 57 -20.62 21.97 -4.73
CA HIS A 57 -20.00 23.21 -5.16
C HIS A 57 -18.96 22.94 -6.24
N SER A 58 -19.07 23.69 -7.34
CA SER A 58 -18.06 23.62 -8.40
C SER A 58 -16.85 24.47 -8.06
N ASP A 59 -15.67 24.00 -8.40
CA ASP A 59 -14.43 24.78 -8.26
C ASP A 59 -13.44 24.48 -9.39
N LEU A 60 -12.52 25.42 -9.59
CA LEU A 60 -11.35 25.28 -10.43
C LEU A 60 -10.11 25.28 -9.54
N ILE A 61 -9.32 24.22 -9.64
CA ILE A 61 -8.18 23.98 -8.77
C ILE A 61 -6.91 23.96 -9.62
N THR A 62 -6.01 24.87 -9.36
CA THR A 62 -4.64 24.85 -9.91
C THR A 62 -3.74 24.09 -8.96
N GLN A 63 -3.11 23.04 -9.44
CA GLN A 63 -2.11 22.27 -8.70
C GLN A 63 -0.73 22.47 -9.33
N VAL A 64 0.25 22.80 -8.50
CA VAL A 64 1.66 22.84 -8.88
C VAL A 64 2.46 21.91 -7.98
N SER A 65 3.15 20.96 -8.58
CA SER A 65 3.83 19.88 -7.83
C SER A 65 5.28 19.74 -8.28
N PRO A 66 6.19 20.57 -7.76
CA PRO A 66 7.63 20.34 -7.93
C PRO A 66 8.07 19.11 -7.12
N GLY A 67 9.07 18.42 -7.66
CA GLY A 67 9.61 17.25 -6.99
C GLY A 67 10.98 16.84 -7.53
N ILE A 68 11.51 15.80 -6.92
CA ILE A 68 12.81 15.26 -7.24
C ILE A 68 12.77 13.73 -7.17
N MET A 69 13.39 13.08 -8.14
CA MET A 69 13.68 11.64 -8.12
C MET A 69 15.19 11.46 -7.99
N VAL A 70 15.60 10.59 -7.10
CA VAL A 70 17.01 10.24 -6.87
C VAL A 70 17.14 8.73 -7.02
N ALA A 71 18.01 8.30 -7.91
CA ALA A 71 18.32 6.90 -8.12
C ALA A 71 19.84 6.67 -8.09
N ASN A 72 20.24 5.58 -7.43
CA ASN A 72 21.60 5.06 -7.50
C ASN A 72 21.52 3.55 -7.63
N ARG A 73 22.28 2.99 -8.54
CA ARG A 73 22.42 1.54 -8.70
C ARG A 73 23.88 1.18 -8.86
N SER A 74 24.53 0.95 -7.75
CA SER A 74 25.86 0.40 -7.72
C SER A 74 25.86 -1.04 -7.22
N ARG A 75 26.99 -1.70 -7.27
CA ARG A 75 27.12 -3.08 -6.79
C ARG A 75 26.77 -3.22 -5.31
N ARG A 76 27.08 -2.21 -4.48
CA ARG A 76 26.93 -2.25 -3.01
C ARG A 76 25.81 -1.35 -2.48
N LEU A 77 25.30 -0.45 -3.31
CA LEU A 77 24.29 0.52 -2.89
C LEU A 77 23.22 0.66 -3.97
N SER A 78 21.97 0.40 -3.61
CA SER A 78 20.79 0.73 -4.40
C SER A 78 19.96 1.73 -3.63
N VAL A 79 19.63 2.85 -4.27
CA VAL A 79 18.77 3.89 -3.72
C VAL A 79 17.76 4.26 -4.79
N ASP A 80 16.50 4.26 -4.43
CA ASP A 80 15.40 4.78 -5.25
C ASP A 80 14.54 5.67 -4.33
N ALA A 81 14.48 6.96 -4.59
CA ALA A 81 13.71 7.90 -3.77
C ALA A 81 13.00 8.91 -4.65
N THR A 82 11.79 9.27 -4.25
CA THR A 82 10.97 10.32 -4.89
C THR A 82 10.38 11.19 -3.79
N ALA A 83 10.43 12.51 -3.99
CA ALA A 83 9.77 13.47 -3.10
C ALA A 83 9.07 14.53 -3.94
N GLN A 84 7.84 14.87 -3.57
CA GLN A 84 7.02 15.89 -4.23
C GLN A 84 6.33 16.78 -3.20
N LEU A 85 6.24 18.05 -3.50
CA LEU A 85 5.45 19.04 -2.78
C LEU A 85 4.28 19.44 -3.67
N HIS A 86 3.05 19.28 -3.21
CA HIS A 86 1.85 19.62 -3.95
C HIS A 86 1.26 20.89 -3.36
N GLY A 87 1.21 21.96 -4.15
CA GLY A 87 0.54 23.21 -3.82
C GLY A 87 -0.79 23.30 -4.56
N PHE A 88 -1.86 23.68 -3.86
CA PHE A 88 -3.19 23.84 -4.42
C PHE A 88 -3.67 25.28 -4.28
N SER A 89 -4.23 25.82 -5.34
CA SER A 89 -4.93 27.08 -5.35
C SER A 89 -6.34 26.85 -5.87
N TYR A 90 -7.32 27.29 -5.11
CA TYR A 90 -8.73 27.11 -5.40
C TYR A 90 -9.32 28.46 -5.78
N LEU A 91 -10.17 28.47 -6.81
CA LEU A 91 -10.77 29.73 -7.28
C LEU A 91 -11.77 30.30 -6.27
N HIS A 92 -12.53 29.42 -5.56
CA HIS A 92 -13.55 29.79 -4.57
C HIS A 92 -13.13 29.35 -3.15
N ASP A 93 -12.10 29.97 -2.61
CA ASP A 93 -11.46 29.58 -1.31
C ASP A 93 -12.37 29.78 -0.07
N SER A 94 -13.49 30.52 -0.19
CA SER A 94 -14.39 30.82 0.91
C SER A 94 -15.21 29.63 1.40
N ASP A 95 -15.46 28.63 0.53
CA ASP A 95 -16.38 27.54 0.82
C ASP A 95 -15.71 26.36 1.56
N LYS A 96 -14.38 26.33 1.62
CA LYS A 96 -13.62 25.30 2.32
C LYS A 96 -13.65 25.42 3.84
N ARG A 97 -13.75 26.64 4.35
CA ARG A 97 -13.65 26.91 5.79
C ARG A 97 -14.88 26.48 6.57
N ASN A 98 -16.01 26.28 5.88
CA ASN A 98 -17.27 25.91 6.51
C ASN A 98 -17.44 24.39 6.76
N LEU A 99 -16.54 23.54 6.27
CA LEU A 99 -16.59 22.10 6.54
C LEU A 99 -16.08 21.72 7.95
N GLY A 100 -15.26 22.59 8.57
CA GLY A 100 -14.76 22.41 9.94
C GLY A 100 -15.80 22.64 11.03
N ASP A 101 -16.88 23.39 10.72
CA ASP A 101 -17.91 23.75 11.70
C ASP A 101 -19.12 22.80 11.70
N SER A 102 -19.17 21.83 10.81
CA SER A 102 -20.30 20.91 10.68
C SER A 102 -20.18 19.62 11.52
N GLY A 103 -19.37 19.59 12.57
CA GLY A 103 -19.33 18.48 13.53
C GLY A 103 -18.96 17.11 12.94
N VAL A 104 -18.32 17.07 11.77
CA VAL A 104 -17.87 15.85 11.12
C VAL A 104 -16.65 15.33 11.85
N ILE A 105 -16.82 14.31 12.69
CA ILE A 105 -15.71 13.59 13.31
C ILE A 105 -14.91 12.91 12.19
N GLY A 106 -13.59 13.15 12.16
CA GLY A 106 -12.69 12.64 11.11
C GLY A 106 -12.52 13.56 9.90
N ALA A 107 -13.16 14.72 9.86
CA ALA A 107 -12.67 15.82 9.04
C ALA A 107 -11.41 16.35 9.72
N VAL A 108 -10.26 15.86 9.32
CA VAL A 108 -8.99 16.50 9.65
C VAL A 108 -9.09 17.91 9.10
N ASP A 109 -8.96 18.89 9.98
CA ASP A 109 -8.91 20.30 9.63
C ASP A 109 -7.59 20.59 8.87
N ASN A 110 -7.46 19.96 7.71
CA ASN A 110 -6.31 20.16 6.83
C ASN A 110 -6.62 21.34 5.92
N THR A 111 -6.66 22.52 6.51
CA THR A 111 -6.72 23.80 5.82
C THR A 111 -5.45 24.12 5.02
N SER A 112 -4.49 23.20 5.02
CA SER A 112 -3.23 23.37 4.30
C SER A 112 -3.44 23.20 2.80
N ASN A 113 -3.21 24.28 2.06
CA ASN A 113 -3.16 24.23 0.60
C ASN A 113 -1.90 23.53 0.07
N THR A 114 -1.18 22.83 0.93
CA THR A 114 0.06 22.13 0.56
C THR A 114 0.07 20.73 1.14
N GLN A 115 0.45 19.75 0.32
CA GLN A 115 0.67 18.38 0.72
C GLN A 115 2.06 17.91 0.32
N ARG A 116 2.58 16.94 1.05
CA ARG A 116 3.90 16.36 0.80
C ARG A 116 3.74 14.87 0.62
N THR A 117 4.33 14.34 -0.45
CA THR A 117 4.45 12.91 -0.66
C THR A 117 5.91 12.56 -0.86
N TYR A 118 6.35 11.49 -0.26
CA TYR A 118 7.67 10.93 -0.52
C TYR A 118 7.64 9.41 -0.40
N SER A 119 8.53 8.78 -1.13
CA SER A 119 8.85 7.36 -1.00
C SER A 119 10.34 7.17 -1.22
N GLY A 120 10.96 6.29 -0.45
CA GLY A 120 12.37 5.99 -0.57
C GLY A 120 12.66 4.58 -0.13
N ASN A 121 13.51 3.91 -0.91
CA ASN A 121 14.05 2.60 -0.63
C ASN A 121 15.57 2.66 -0.76
N LEU A 122 16.25 2.13 0.24
CA LEU A 122 17.70 2.02 0.28
C LEU A 122 18.08 0.59 0.62
N LYS A 123 19.02 0.03 -0.13
CA LYS A 123 19.66 -1.24 0.16
C LYS A 123 21.17 -1.08 0.03
N GLY A 124 21.90 -1.32 1.12
CA GLY A 124 23.35 -1.22 1.20
C GLY A 124 23.99 -2.53 1.62
N GLU A 125 25.07 -2.90 0.98
CA GLU A 125 25.97 -3.98 1.37
C GLU A 125 27.19 -3.38 2.08
N LEU A 126 27.26 -3.53 3.40
CA LEU A 126 28.32 -2.97 4.24
C LEU A 126 29.55 -3.88 4.31
N LEU A 127 29.31 -5.20 4.44
CA LEU A 127 30.33 -6.23 4.33
C LEU A 127 29.93 -7.21 3.23
N SER A 128 30.85 -7.50 2.34
CA SER A 128 30.61 -8.33 1.15
C SER A 128 29.97 -9.67 1.51
N ASP A 129 28.78 -9.91 0.94
CA ASP A 129 27.99 -11.15 1.08
C ASP A 129 27.60 -11.51 2.54
N LEU A 130 27.85 -10.61 3.52
CA LEU A 130 27.62 -10.91 4.94
C LEU A 130 26.66 -9.93 5.60
N PHE A 131 26.93 -8.62 5.54
CA PHE A 131 26.17 -7.63 6.29
C PHE A 131 25.56 -6.59 5.39
N PHE A 132 24.24 -6.44 5.52
CA PHE A 132 23.41 -5.57 4.73
C PHE A 132 22.56 -4.67 5.60
N VAL A 133 22.16 -3.53 5.06
CA VAL A 133 21.16 -2.64 5.66
C VAL A 133 20.14 -2.29 4.59
N GLU A 134 18.86 -2.44 4.93
CA GLU A 134 17.74 -1.95 4.15
C GLU A 134 17.02 -0.85 4.94
N ALA A 135 16.59 0.20 4.26
CA ALA A 135 15.78 1.25 4.85
C ALA A 135 14.68 1.66 3.88
N THR A 136 13.49 1.89 4.42
CA THR A 136 12.36 2.41 3.66
C THR A 136 11.77 3.61 4.38
N ALA A 137 11.24 4.58 3.65
CA ALA A 137 10.45 5.65 4.20
C ALA A 137 9.39 6.06 3.19
N SER A 138 8.16 6.31 3.66
CA SER A 138 7.10 6.83 2.79
C SER A 138 6.15 7.73 3.55
N ARG A 139 5.56 8.67 2.81
CA ARG A 139 4.42 9.46 3.23
C ARG A 139 3.39 9.47 2.11
N GLY A 140 2.17 9.09 2.44
CA GLY A 140 1.06 9.06 1.52
C GLY A 140 -0.27 9.17 2.24
N GLN A 141 -1.32 9.43 1.49
CA GLN A 141 -2.66 9.52 2.03
C GLN A 141 -3.32 8.16 2.10
N GLN A 142 -4.02 7.89 3.22
CA GLN A 142 -4.75 6.66 3.47
C GLN A 142 -6.20 6.96 3.89
N SER A 143 -7.11 6.05 3.58
CA SER A 143 -8.51 6.18 4.00
C SER A 143 -8.65 6.00 5.51
N LEU A 144 -9.40 6.89 6.16
CA LEU A 144 -9.76 6.77 7.58
C LEU A 144 -10.72 5.61 7.82
N SER A 145 -11.68 5.43 6.91
CA SER A 145 -12.70 4.39 7.00
C SER A 145 -12.89 3.68 5.66
N ALA A 146 -13.40 2.45 5.72
CA ALA A 146 -13.85 1.70 4.56
C ALA A 146 -15.10 2.33 3.90
N PHE A 147 -15.77 3.24 4.59
CA PHE A 147 -17.03 3.87 4.22
C PHE A 147 -16.82 5.37 4.02
N GLY A 148 -17.16 5.85 2.84
CA GLY A 148 -17.00 7.25 2.44
C GLY A 148 -16.15 7.41 1.18
N PRO A 149 -16.08 8.65 0.66
CA PRO A 149 -15.45 8.92 -0.61
C PRO A 149 -14.00 8.43 -0.70
N ARG A 150 -13.69 7.70 -1.76
CA ARG A 150 -12.34 7.27 -2.11
C ARG A 150 -11.87 8.09 -3.28
N THR A 151 -10.86 8.87 -3.06
CA THR A 151 -10.40 9.84 -4.05
C THR A 151 -9.16 9.38 -4.84
N GLY A 152 -8.67 8.16 -4.57
CA GLY A 152 -7.50 7.63 -5.28
C GLY A 152 -6.29 8.56 -5.13
N ASN A 153 -5.74 9.03 -6.24
CA ASN A 153 -4.60 9.95 -6.27
C ASN A 153 -5.00 11.45 -6.32
N ASP A 154 -6.28 11.76 -6.11
CA ASP A 154 -6.76 13.14 -6.15
C ASP A 154 -6.47 13.84 -4.81
N LEU A 155 -5.29 14.40 -4.70
CA LEU A 155 -4.76 14.98 -3.47
C LEU A 155 -5.48 16.25 -3.01
N TYR A 156 -6.29 16.87 -3.86
CA TYR A 156 -7.04 18.09 -3.54
C TYR A 156 -8.26 17.84 -2.63
N SER A 157 -8.76 16.62 -2.55
CA SER A 157 -9.90 16.27 -1.69
C SER A 157 -9.41 15.64 -0.39
N ASN A 158 -9.81 16.22 0.75
CA ASN A 158 -9.38 15.78 2.09
C ASN A 158 -10.42 14.89 2.80
N ARG A 159 -11.52 14.54 2.13
CA ARG A 159 -12.57 13.72 2.74
C ARG A 159 -12.14 12.28 2.92
N ASN A 160 -12.43 11.70 4.09
CA ASN A 160 -12.10 10.32 4.44
C ASN A 160 -10.62 9.96 4.29
N ARG A 161 -9.70 10.92 4.53
CA ARG A 161 -8.27 10.73 4.31
C ARG A 161 -7.43 11.35 5.41
N THR A 162 -6.27 10.76 5.64
CA THR A 162 -5.21 11.30 6.47
C THR A 162 -3.86 10.96 5.89
N ASP A 163 -2.85 11.72 6.25
CA ASP A 163 -1.46 11.44 5.90
C ASP A 163 -0.89 10.38 6.84
N ILE A 164 -0.24 9.38 6.29
CA ILE A 164 0.49 8.35 7.03
C ILE A 164 1.97 8.45 6.69
N ASP A 165 2.78 8.63 7.71
CA ASP A 165 4.24 8.55 7.64
C ASP A 165 4.70 7.17 8.09
N THR A 166 5.50 6.50 7.26
CA THR A 166 6.11 5.22 7.63
C THR A 166 7.61 5.27 7.44
N TRP A 167 8.35 4.60 8.29
CA TRP A 167 9.75 4.31 8.03
C TRP A 167 10.15 2.97 8.66
N SER A 168 11.11 2.32 8.05
CA SER A 168 11.74 1.13 8.61
C SER A 168 13.24 1.12 8.30
N ILE A 169 14.00 0.53 9.22
CA ILE A 169 15.42 0.26 9.03
C ILE A 169 15.69 -1.18 9.47
N SER A 170 16.38 -1.93 8.60
CA SER A 170 16.57 -3.37 8.76
C SER A 170 18.02 -3.74 8.48
N PRO A 171 18.94 -3.72 9.47
CA PRO A 171 20.21 -4.39 9.37
C PRO A 171 20.01 -5.91 9.39
N TYR A 172 20.74 -6.63 8.55
CA TYR A 172 20.71 -8.08 8.53
C TYR A 172 22.02 -8.71 8.13
N LEU A 173 22.24 -9.90 8.68
CA LEU A 173 23.35 -10.77 8.38
C LEU A 173 22.87 -11.92 7.51
N THR A 174 23.65 -12.28 6.50
CA THR A 174 23.44 -13.49 5.73
C THR A 174 24.70 -14.35 5.79
N HIS A 175 24.52 -15.67 5.91
CA HIS A 175 25.64 -16.59 5.86
C HIS A 175 25.26 -17.88 5.14
N ARG A 176 26.18 -18.37 4.31
CA ARG A 176 26.03 -19.65 3.62
C ARG A 176 26.93 -20.69 4.27
N PHE A 177 26.33 -21.72 4.81
CA PHE A 177 27.03 -22.87 5.40
C PHE A 177 27.35 -23.91 4.31
N GLY A 178 28.20 -23.51 3.34
CA GLY A 178 28.49 -24.30 2.17
C GLY A 178 27.24 -24.63 1.34
N SER A 179 27.09 -25.92 0.98
CA SER A 179 25.93 -26.44 0.27
C SER A 179 24.83 -26.96 1.21
N PHE A 180 25.08 -26.95 2.53
CA PHE A 180 24.17 -27.52 3.53
C PHE A 180 23.02 -26.59 3.85
N ALA A 181 23.28 -25.32 4.20
CA ALA A 181 22.25 -24.38 4.59
C ALA A 181 22.62 -22.92 4.27
N SER A 182 21.64 -22.05 4.28
CA SER A 182 21.82 -20.60 4.31
C SER A 182 21.00 -20.00 5.44
N GLY A 183 21.61 -19.06 6.18
CA GLY A 183 20.99 -18.39 7.32
C GLY A 183 20.86 -16.89 7.07
N VAL A 184 19.77 -16.30 7.58
CA VAL A 184 19.53 -14.85 7.63
C VAL A 184 19.11 -14.50 9.05
N LEU A 185 19.76 -13.50 9.64
CA LEU A 185 19.35 -12.88 10.89
C LEU A 185 19.09 -11.41 10.62
N ARG A 186 17.84 -10.97 10.79
CA ARG A 186 17.39 -9.61 10.52
C ARG A 186 16.83 -9.00 11.79
N TYR A 187 17.20 -7.76 12.06
CA TYR A 187 16.53 -6.90 13.00
C TYR A 187 15.86 -5.75 12.23
N THR A 188 14.64 -5.44 12.54
CA THR A 188 13.92 -4.32 11.93
C THR A 188 13.38 -3.42 13.02
N ARG A 189 13.68 -2.14 12.93
CA ARG A 189 13.03 -1.07 13.66
C ARG A 189 12.17 -0.28 12.71
N ASP A 190 10.90 -0.08 13.07
CA ASP A 190 9.97 0.63 12.22
C ASP A 190 9.02 1.53 13.01
N SER A 191 8.36 2.46 12.33
CA SER A 191 7.34 3.33 12.90
C SER A 191 6.27 3.64 11.86
N VAL A 192 5.04 3.73 12.33
CA VAL A 192 3.90 4.25 11.58
C VAL A 192 3.28 5.38 12.38
N ASP A 193 3.15 6.54 11.76
CA ASP A 193 2.59 7.74 12.35
C ASP A 193 1.41 8.21 11.49
N GLY A 194 0.23 8.30 12.08
CA GLY A 194 -1.02 8.74 11.43
C GLY A 194 -1.17 10.26 11.37
N GLY A 195 -0.14 11.01 11.72
CA GLY A 195 -0.14 12.47 11.64
C GLY A 195 -1.29 13.09 12.43
N ASP A 196 -2.20 13.71 11.68
CA ASP A 196 -3.35 14.44 12.25
C ASP A 196 -4.59 13.55 12.49
N ALA A 197 -4.51 12.23 12.23
CA ALA A 197 -5.60 11.31 12.52
C ALA A 197 -5.78 11.13 14.05
N PHE A 198 -6.65 11.95 14.62
CA PHE A 198 -6.96 11.86 16.05
C PHE A 198 -7.46 10.45 16.41
N GLY A 199 -6.85 9.86 17.42
CA GLY A 199 -7.25 8.53 17.90
C GLY A 199 -6.61 7.35 17.17
N TYR A 200 -5.77 7.58 16.15
CA TYR A 200 -4.91 6.53 15.61
C TYR A 200 -3.67 6.35 16.52
N SER A 201 -3.41 5.13 16.91
CA SER A 201 -2.26 4.81 17.77
C SER A 201 -0.98 4.80 16.95
N ASN A 202 -0.19 5.87 17.09
CA ASN A 202 1.16 5.92 16.52
C ASN A 202 2.03 4.86 17.18
N THR A 203 2.54 3.92 16.38
CA THR A 203 3.23 2.74 16.90
C THR A 203 4.65 2.61 16.37
N GLY A 204 5.58 2.33 17.28
CA GLY A 204 6.91 1.82 16.94
C GLY A 204 6.95 0.30 17.03
N GLY A 205 7.76 -0.34 16.21
CA GLY A 205 7.95 -1.78 16.20
C GLY A 205 9.43 -2.17 16.22
N ASP A 206 9.71 -3.25 16.92
CA ASP A 206 11.00 -3.95 16.88
C ASP A 206 10.75 -5.39 16.49
N THR A 207 11.33 -5.83 15.39
CA THR A 207 11.16 -7.21 14.88
C THR A 207 12.51 -7.88 14.74
N ILE A 208 12.65 -9.06 15.34
CA ILE A 208 13.79 -9.96 15.12
C ILE A 208 13.28 -11.13 14.28
N GLN A 209 13.96 -11.41 13.19
CA GLN A 209 13.69 -12.54 12.32
C GLN A 209 14.95 -13.35 12.11
N ALA A 210 14.87 -14.65 12.39
CA ALA A 210 15.92 -15.62 12.07
C ALA A 210 15.34 -16.67 11.11
N THR A 211 16.00 -16.87 9.99
CA THR A 211 15.59 -17.86 8.98
C THR A 211 16.78 -18.72 8.62
N LEU A 212 16.59 -20.04 8.63
CA LEU A 212 17.56 -21.03 8.18
C LEU A 212 16.91 -21.91 7.12
N THR A 213 17.51 -21.99 5.95
CA THR A 213 16.97 -22.77 4.82
C THR A 213 18.00 -23.77 4.31
N SER A 214 17.52 -24.93 3.89
CA SER A 214 18.36 -25.97 3.31
C SER A 214 19.11 -25.49 2.06
N GLY A 215 20.35 -25.88 1.93
CA GLY A 215 21.19 -25.54 0.78
C GLY A 215 21.06 -26.51 -0.40
N ALA A 216 21.96 -26.38 -1.37
CA ALA A 216 21.92 -27.11 -2.65
C ALA A 216 22.10 -28.64 -2.51
N SER A 217 22.57 -29.13 -1.37
CA SER A 217 22.66 -30.58 -1.07
C SER A 217 21.26 -31.23 -0.93
N PHE A 218 20.24 -30.44 -0.63
CA PHE A 218 18.89 -30.92 -0.39
C PHE A 218 17.99 -30.72 -1.62
N ARG A 219 18.22 -31.52 -2.67
CA ARG A 219 17.49 -31.37 -3.94
C ARG A 219 16.08 -31.94 -3.90
N THR A 220 15.91 -33.07 -3.22
CA THR A 220 14.62 -33.78 -3.14
C THR A 220 13.81 -33.35 -1.94
N VAL A 221 14.48 -33.19 -0.78
CA VAL A 221 13.84 -32.78 0.48
C VAL A 221 14.46 -31.46 0.91
N GLY A 222 13.75 -30.35 0.70
CA GLY A 222 14.15 -29.05 1.24
C GLY A 222 13.48 -28.81 2.58
N TRP A 223 14.19 -28.15 3.50
CA TRP A 223 13.67 -27.79 4.81
C TRP A 223 14.01 -26.33 5.14
N GLY A 224 13.25 -25.75 6.04
CA GLY A 224 13.49 -24.42 6.55
C GLY A 224 12.97 -24.26 7.96
N LEU A 225 13.61 -23.37 8.73
CA LEU A 225 13.19 -22.94 10.05
C LEU A 225 13.08 -21.42 10.02
N THR A 226 12.01 -20.89 10.56
CA THR A 226 11.80 -19.44 10.67
C THR A 226 11.34 -19.12 12.09
N TYR A 227 12.00 -18.15 12.71
CA TYR A 227 11.59 -17.56 13.97
C TYR A 227 11.38 -16.06 13.77
N VAL A 228 10.23 -15.56 14.20
CA VAL A 228 9.91 -14.13 14.18
C VAL A 228 9.41 -13.73 15.56
N LYS A 229 9.99 -12.65 16.09
CA LYS A 229 9.51 -12.00 17.29
C LYS A 229 9.34 -10.52 17.01
N GLN A 230 8.12 -10.05 17.15
CA GLN A 230 7.75 -8.65 16.97
C GLN A 230 7.25 -8.09 18.29
N LYS A 231 7.77 -6.93 18.66
CA LYS A 231 7.28 -6.12 19.77
C LYS A 231 6.75 -4.82 19.20
N LEU A 232 5.53 -4.49 19.53
CA LEU A 232 4.87 -3.25 19.15
C LEU A 232 4.63 -2.43 20.40
N GLY A 233 5.11 -1.18 20.41
CA GLY A 233 4.85 -0.21 21.47
C GLY A 233 3.92 0.87 20.95
N GLY A 234 2.82 1.14 21.65
CA GLY A 234 1.87 2.21 21.30
C GLY A 234 1.42 2.95 22.55
N ALA A 235 1.42 4.28 22.49
CA ALA A 235 1.11 5.12 23.64
C ALA A 235 -0.30 4.93 24.21
N GLN A 236 -1.24 4.40 23.42
CA GLN A 236 -2.67 4.41 23.74
C GLN A 236 -3.23 3.03 24.10
N TYR A 237 -2.61 1.93 23.64
CA TYR A 237 -3.16 0.57 23.76
C TYR A 237 -2.22 -0.44 24.43
N GLY A 238 -1.12 0.04 25.01
CA GLY A 238 -0.10 -0.83 25.62
C GLY A 238 0.78 -1.54 24.59
N ASP A 239 1.70 -2.33 25.12
CA ASP A 239 2.63 -3.10 24.29
C ASP A 239 2.01 -4.43 23.86
N SER A 240 2.35 -4.87 22.66
CA SER A 240 2.02 -6.21 22.19
C SER A 240 3.26 -6.97 21.73
N THR A 241 3.25 -8.27 21.92
CA THR A 241 4.34 -9.16 21.48
C THR A 241 3.76 -10.31 20.68
N ASN A 242 4.26 -10.48 19.47
CA ASN A 242 3.92 -11.59 18.59
C ASN A 242 5.17 -12.45 18.39
N GLU A 243 5.06 -13.74 18.62
CA GLU A 243 6.11 -14.72 18.37
C GLU A 243 5.60 -15.84 17.47
N ASN A 244 6.36 -16.17 16.45
CA ASN A 244 6.08 -17.28 15.56
C ASN A 244 7.36 -18.11 15.38
N LEU A 245 7.23 -19.42 15.54
CA LEU A 245 8.25 -20.40 15.19
C LEU A 245 7.65 -21.38 14.19
N ALA A 246 8.24 -21.54 13.03
CA ALA A 246 7.75 -22.41 11.98
C ALA A 246 8.86 -23.26 11.36
N ALA A 247 8.56 -24.52 11.13
CA ALA A 247 9.36 -25.45 10.34
C ALA A 247 8.64 -25.76 9.03
N ASN A 248 9.35 -25.61 7.92
CA ASN A 248 8.83 -25.84 6.58
C ASN A 248 9.53 -27.05 5.95
N LEU A 249 8.80 -27.88 5.27
CA LEU A 249 9.29 -29.02 4.52
C LEU A 249 8.76 -28.96 3.09
N ARG A 250 9.66 -29.15 2.14
CA ARG A 250 9.32 -29.28 0.72
C ARG A 250 9.85 -30.61 0.21
N TYR A 251 8.97 -31.44 -0.34
CA TYR A 251 9.32 -32.70 -0.98
C TYR A 251 9.08 -32.62 -2.49
N VAL A 252 10.13 -32.75 -3.29
CA VAL A 252 10.09 -32.68 -4.75
C VAL A 252 9.72 -34.06 -5.30
N LEU A 253 8.48 -34.20 -5.80
CA LEU A 253 8.01 -35.44 -6.42
C LEU A 253 8.62 -35.65 -7.81
N ASN A 254 8.64 -34.57 -8.59
CA ASN A 254 9.26 -34.53 -9.91
C ASN A 254 9.51 -33.06 -10.31
N SER A 255 9.97 -32.82 -11.56
CA SER A 255 10.29 -31.48 -12.05
C SER A 255 9.09 -30.50 -12.08
N ARG A 256 7.86 -30.99 -11.91
CA ARG A 256 6.65 -30.19 -11.99
C ARG A 256 5.87 -30.10 -10.68
N TRP A 257 6.06 -31.06 -9.77
CA TRP A 257 5.29 -31.17 -8.54
C TRP A 257 6.17 -31.22 -7.31
N SER A 258 5.82 -30.46 -6.31
CA SER A 258 6.38 -30.54 -4.96
C SER A 258 5.27 -30.52 -3.94
N LEU A 259 5.41 -31.32 -2.87
CA LEU A 259 4.55 -31.26 -1.69
C LEU A 259 5.15 -30.28 -0.69
N LEU A 260 4.30 -29.60 0.02
CA LEU A 260 4.65 -28.61 1.04
C LEU A 260 4.01 -29.00 2.36
N ALA A 261 4.75 -28.93 3.43
CA ALA A 261 4.27 -29.08 4.79
C ALA A 261 4.87 -28.00 5.67
N ASN A 262 4.08 -27.46 6.56
CA ASN A 262 4.52 -26.50 7.55
C ASN A 262 3.95 -26.90 8.92
N ALA A 263 4.75 -26.75 9.97
CA ALA A 263 4.32 -26.91 11.34
C ALA A 263 5.00 -25.83 12.19
N GLY A 264 4.24 -25.23 13.11
CA GLY A 264 4.73 -24.13 13.89
C GLY A 264 3.95 -23.90 15.18
N TYR A 265 4.35 -22.87 15.87
CA TYR A 265 3.72 -22.39 17.08
C TYR A 265 3.63 -20.86 17.04
N ASP A 266 2.42 -20.35 17.25
CA ASP A 266 2.10 -18.93 17.31
C ASP A 266 1.80 -18.52 18.74
N ARG A 267 2.29 -17.35 19.15
CA ARG A 267 1.99 -16.72 20.43
C ARG A 267 1.76 -15.24 20.23
N TYR A 268 0.57 -14.79 20.58
CA TYR A 268 0.18 -13.38 20.56
C TYR A 268 -0.13 -12.93 21.98
N GLN A 269 0.55 -11.90 22.44
CA GLN A 269 0.34 -11.30 23.76
C GLN A 269 0.03 -9.82 23.60
N TYR A 270 -1.06 -9.40 24.23
CA TYR A 270 -1.51 -8.01 24.19
C TYR A 270 -1.55 -7.49 25.63
N GLU A 271 -0.67 -6.53 26.00
CA GLU A 271 -0.73 -5.86 27.28
C GLU A 271 -1.97 -4.95 27.35
N GLY A 272 -2.69 -4.98 28.49
CA GLY A 272 -3.89 -4.16 28.73
C GLY A 272 -5.20 -4.77 28.23
N MET A 273 -5.19 -5.91 27.53
CA MET A 273 -6.39 -6.55 27.01
C MET A 273 -6.78 -7.88 27.66
N GLY A 274 -6.05 -8.28 28.70
CA GLY A 274 -6.40 -9.45 29.53
C GLY A 274 -6.39 -10.79 28.82
N GLY A 275 -5.74 -10.92 27.66
CA GLY A 275 -5.70 -12.15 26.89
C GLY A 275 -4.50 -12.26 25.97
N GLY A 276 -4.06 -13.47 25.77
CA GLY A 276 -3.11 -13.85 24.74
C GLY A 276 -3.62 -15.12 24.08
N ASP A 277 -3.55 -15.16 22.76
CA ASP A 277 -3.88 -16.35 22.00
C ASP A 277 -2.59 -17.02 21.55
N GLN A 278 -2.51 -18.33 21.75
CA GLN A 278 -1.36 -19.13 21.36
C GLN A 278 -1.82 -20.52 20.91
N GLY A 279 -1.06 -21.11 20.04
CA GLY A 279 -1.37 -22.46 19.61
C GLY A 279 -0.44 -23.00 18.53
N VAL A 280 -0.53 -24.31 18.36
CA VAL A 280 0.14 -25.00 17.26
C VAL A 280 -0.55 -24.64 15.96
N ASN A 281 0.23 -24.37 14.94
CA ASN A 281 -0.24 -24.23 13.57
C ASN A 281 0.37 -25.33 12.67
N TRP A 282 -0.35 -25.70 11.65
CA TRP A 282 0.15 -26.59 10.61
C TRP A 282 -0.54 -26.32 9.29
N SER A 283 0.14 -26.60 8.20
CA SER A 283 -0.44 -26.58 6.87
C SER A 283 0.20 -27.60 5.96
N LEU A 284 -0.60 -28.11 5.03
CA LEU A 284 -0.18 -29.00 3.95
C LEU A 284 -0.55 -28.36 2.62
N GLY A 285 0.25 -28.62 1.61
CA GLY A 285 0.00 -28.04 0.31
C GLY A 285 0.84 -28.65 -0.80
N PHE A 286 0.74 -28.01 -1.95
CA PHE A 286 1.50 -28.40 -3.13
C PHE A 286 1.99 -27.16 -3.89
N ALA A 287 3.07 -27.35 -4.63
CA ALA A 287 3.53 -26.44 -5.68
C ALA A 287 3.54 -27.18 -7.02
N TRP A 288 2.91 -26.59 -8.02
CA TRP A 288 2.78 -27.13 -9.38
C TRP A 288 3.33 -26.14 -10.40
N SER A 289 4.39 -26.53 -11.09
CA SER A 289 5.07 -25.72 -12.10
C SER A 289 5.22 -26.54 -13.39
N PRO A 290 4.14 -26.68 -14.18
CA PRO A 290 4.15 -27.49 -15.42
C PRO A 290 5.08 -26.92 -16.49
N SER A 291 5.38 -25.62 -16.40
CA SER A 291 6.28 -24.90 -17.29
C SER A 291 6.90 -23.70 -16.57
N LEU A 292 7.93 -23.09 -17.17
CA LEU A 292 8.50 -21.81 -16.68
C LEU A 292 7.51 -20.62 -16.73
N ARG A 293 6.35 -20.81 -17.34
CA ARG A 293 5.32 -19.77 -17.50
C ARG A 293 4.16 -19.93 -16.53
N THR A 294 4.10 -21.06 -15.82
CA THR A 294 2.98 -21.38 -14.92
C THR A 294 3.55 -21.83 -13.58
N ASN A 295 3.14 -21.17 -12.52
CA ASN A 295 3.45 -21.57 -11.15
C ASN A 295 2.18 -21.45 -10.31
N VAL A 296 1.81 -22.52 -9.63
CA VAL A 296 0.67 -22.58 -8.72
C VAL A 296 1.15 -23.17 -7.41
N GLN A 297 0.89 -22.48 -6.31
CA GLN A 297 1.16 -22.96 -4.96
C GLN A 297 -0.11 -22.79 -4.14
N ALA A 298 -0.51 -23.83 -3.44
CA ALA A 298 -1.65 -23.80 -2.55
C ALA A 298 -1.32 -24.53 -1.25
N THR A 299 -1.79 -23.97 -0.12
CA THR A 299 -1.67 -24.58 1.20
C THR A 299 -3.01 -24.47 1.91
N LEU A 300 -3.34 -25.49 2.70
CA LEU A 300 -4.47 -25.52 3.63
C LEU A 300 -3.98 -26.01 4.98
N GLY A 301 -4.46 -25.40 6.05
CA GLY A 301 -4.01 -25.72 7.38
C GLY A 301 -4.91 -25.17 8.47
N ARG A 302 -4.38 -25.15 9.66
CA ARG A 302 -5.07 -24.67 10.85
C ARG A 302 -4.12 -23.87 11.72
N HIS A 303 -4.60 -22.73 12.17
CA HIS A 303 -4.02 -21.89 13.22
C HIS A 303 -4.94 -21.86 14.44
N PHE A 304 -4.51 -21.25 15.54
CA PHE A 304 -5.33 -21.11 16.75
C PHE A 304 -6.67 -20.39 16.45
N TYR A 305 -6.71 -19.48 15.47
CA TYR A 305 -7.91 -18.73 15.06
C TYR A 305 -8.77 -19.47 13.99
N GLY A 306 -8.45 -20.71 13.67
CA GLY A 306 -9.25 -21.56 12.79
C GLY A 306 -8.53 -22.07 11.55
N THR A 307 -9.32 -22.60 10.60
CA THR A 307 -8.80 -23.09 9.32
C THR A 307 -8.34 -21.92 8.46
N THR A 308 -7.16 -22.05 7.87
CA THR A 308 -6.53 -21.05 7.00
C THR A 308 -6.07 -21.67 5.70
N GLY A 309 -5.82 -20.85 4.71
CA GLY A 309 -5.27 -21.31 3.44
C GLY A 309 -4.58 -20.20 2.69
N THR A 310 -3.70 -20.58 1.80
CA THR A 310 -3.07 -19.65 0.84
C THR A 310 -3.14 -20.23 -0.56
N LEU A 311 -3.28 -19.36 -1.55
CA LEU A 311 -3.18 -19.70 -2.97
C LEU A 311 -2.38 -18.61 -3.66
N SER A 312 -1.41 -19.01 -4.44
CA SER A 312 -0.69 -18.13 -5.37
C SER A 312 -0.60 -18.83 -6.71
N ALA A 313 -1.17 -18.24 -7.74
CA ALA A 313 -1.14 -18.78 -9.09
C ALA A 313 -0.71 -17.71 -10.08
N LEU A 314 0.36 -17.97 -10.79
CA LEU A 314 0.90 -17.13 -11.84
C LEU A 314 0.87 -17.92 -13.16
N HIS A 315 0.29 -17.33 -14.18
CA HIS A 315 0.36 -17.88 -15.53
C HIS A 315 0.67 -16.78 -16.55
N ARG A 316 1.62 -17.05 -17.45
CA ARG A 316 2.03 -16.12 -18.49
C ARG A 316 1.93 -16.77 -19.85
N SER A 317 1.16 -16.16 -20.73
CA SER A 317 1.07 -16.50 -22.13
C SER A 317 1.81 -15.47 -23.01
N ARG A 318 1.67 -15.58 -24.32
CA ARG A 318 2.27 -14.62 -25.26
C ARG A 318 1.73 -13.20 -25.09
N HIS A 319 0.45 -13.07 -24.76
CA HIS A 319 -0.25 -11.78 -24.71
C HIS A 319 -0.93 -11.50 -23.37
N THR A 320 -0.97 -12.46 -22.45
CA THR A 320 -1.64 -12.30 -21.15
C THR A 320 -0.73 -12.73 -20.02
N SER A 321 -0.86 -12.05 -18.90
CA SER A 321 -0.29 -12.45 -17.62
C SER A 321 -1.40 -12.49 -16.59
N TRP A 322 -1.54 -13.60 -15.88
CA TRP A 322 -2.55 -13.86 -14.87
C TRP A 322 -1.89 -13.97 -13.52
N ASN A 323 -2.46 -13.32 -12.54
CA ASN A 323 -2.06 -13.47 -11.14
C ASN A 323 -3.33 -13.69 -10.30
N ILE A 324 -3.35 -14.77 -9.53
CA ILE A 324 -4.44 -15.07 -8.60
C ILE A 324 -3.80 -15.32 -7.24
N SER A 325 -4.27 -14.62 -6.22
CA SER A 325 -3.84 -14.83 -4.84
C SER A 325 -5.04 -14.99 -3.91
N TYR A 326 -4.87 -15.80 -2.89
CA TYR A 326 -5.74 -15.91 -1.72
C TYR A 326 -4.87 -16.00 -0.49
N ASP A 327 -5.16 -15.16 0.49
CA ASP A 327 -4.46 -15.12 1.76
C ASP A 327 -5.47 -15.02 2.91
N ASP A 328 -5.22 -15.78 3.98
CA ASP A 328 -5.99 -15.77 5.22
C ASP A 328 -5.00 -15.60 6.38
N ILE A 329 -4.86 -14.38 6.86
CA ILE A 329 -3.82 -13.95 7.82
C ILE A 329 -4.42 -13.10 8.94
N VAL A 330 -3.74 -13.08 10.08
CA VAL A 330 -3.94 -12.06 11.11
C VAL A 330 -3.01 -10.89 10.81
N THR A 331 -3.55 -9.68 10.79
CA THR A 331 -2.83 -8.46 10.45
C THR A 331 -3.38 -7.24 11.20
N THR A 332 -2.68 -6.13 11.08
CA THR A 332 -3.11 -4.80 11.53
C THR A 332 -3.03 -3.82 10.36
N SER A 333 -3.74 -2.69 10.43
CA SER A 333 -3.59 -1.63 9.43
C SER A 333 -2.13 -1.14 9.37
N ARG A 334 -1.44 -1.09 10.52
CA ARG A 334 -0.03 -0.76 10.64
C ARG A 334 0.87 -1.67 9.79
N GLU A 335 0.71 -2.99 9.92
CA GLU A 335 1.51 -3.95 9.15
C GLU A 335 1.31 -3.77 7.66
N GLN A 336 0.09 -3.46 7.24
CA GLN A 336 -0.24 -3.23 5.83
C GLN A 336 0.44 -1.98 5.26
N PHE A 337 0.59 -0.91 6.07
CA PHE A 337 1.32 0.29 5.64
C PHE A 337 2.84 0.08 5.55
N LEU A 338 3.39 -0.84 6.34
CA LEU A 338 4.80 -1.20 6.33
C LEU A 338 5.16 -2.27 5.29
N MET A 339 4.19 -3.03 4.82
CA MET A 339 4.45 -3.99 3.75
C MET A 339 4.99 -3.23 2.54
N PRO A 340 6.18 -3.58 2.04
CA PRO A 340 6.58 -3.09 0.74
C PRO A 340 5.47 -3.47 -0.22
N SER A 341 5.10 -2.56 -1.09
CA SER A 341 4.05 -2.74 -2.10
C SER A 341 4.41 -3.88 -3.07
N THR A 342 4.60 -5.09 -2.54
CA THR A 342 4.85 -6.31 -3.34
C THR A 342 3.64 -6.66 -4.20
N LEU A 343 2.48 -6.06 -3.88
CA LEU A 343 1.29 -6.02 -4.71
C LEU A 343 1.17 -4.66 -5.45
N ASP A 344 2.28 -3.95 -5.56
CA ASP A 344 2.38 -2.69 -6.26
C ASP A 344 1.89 -2.86 -7.70
N THR A 345 0.99 -1.99 -8.10
CA THR A 345 0.57 -1.86 -9.50
C THR A 345 1.79 -1.75 -10.40
N ALA A 346 2.82 -1.03 -9.96
CA ALA A 346 4.10 -0.93 -10.66
C ALA A 346 4.82 -2.28 -10.75
N GLY A 347 4.84 -3.09 -9.72
CA GLY A 347 5.45 -4.42 -9.71
C GLY A 347 4.75 -5.39 -10.67
N LEU A 348 3.41 -5.41 -10.64
CA LEU A 348 2.59 -6.18 -11.57
C LEU A 348 2.84 -5.74 -13.02
N LEU A 349 2.75 -4.45 -13.30
CA LEU A 349 2.98 -3.89 -14.63
C LEU A 349 4.43 -4.11 -15.09
N ASN A 350 5.39 -4.01 -14.17
CA ASN A 350 6.80 -4.27 -14.47
C ASN A 350 7.04 -5.72 -14.90
N SER A 351 6.42 -6.68 -14.23
CA SER A 351 6.48 -8.09 -14.64
C SER A 351 5.83 -8.33 -15.99
N MET A 352 4.74 -7.64 -16.28
CA MET A 352 3.99 -7.75 -17.53
C MET A 352 4.74 -7.15 -18.73
N PHE A 353 5.30 -5.98 -18.53
CA PHE A 353 6.04 -5.28 -19.58
C PHE A 353 7.46 -5.80 -19.78
N ALA A 354 7.92 -6.74 -18.96
CA ALA A 354 9.27 -7.29 -19.03
C ALA A 354 9.65 -7.90 -20.39
N THR A 355 8.66 -8.39 -21.15
CA THR A 355 8.90 -8.95 -22.50
C THR A 355 8.93 -7.87 -23.58
N ALA A 356 8.07 -6.86 -23.45
CA ALA A 356 7.97 -5.76 -24.42
C ALA A 356 9.12 -4.74 -24.24
N TYR A 357 9.58 -4.58 -22.99
CA TYR A 357 10.65 -3.66 -22.59
C TYR A 357 11.66 -4.43 -21.73
N PRO A 358 12.65 -5.06 -22.35
CA PRO A 358 13.67 -5.86 -21.63
C PRO A 358 14.53 -5.01 -20.69
N ASP A 359 14.83 -3.76 -21.07
CA ASP A 359 15.57 -2.84 -20.22
C ASP A 359 14.74 -2.48 -18.97
N PRO A 360 15.23 -2.80 -17.76
CA PRO A 360 14.50 -2.54 -16.52
C PRO A 360 14.31 -1.04 -16.23
N VAL A 361 15.21 -0.17 -16.67
CA VAL A 361 15.12 1.28 -16.45
C VAL A 361 14.05 1.89 -17.35
N GLU A 362 14.07 1.57 -18.64
CA GLU A 362 13.05 2.00 -19.59
C GLU A 362 11.67 1.46 -19.19
N ARG A 363 11.60 0.19 -18.81
CA ARG A 363 10.37 -0.45 -18.36
C ARG A 363 9.78 0.23 -17.12
N GLN A 364 10.59 0.56 -16.13
CA GLN A 364 10.14 1.25 -14.91
C GLN A 364 9.56 2.64 -15.25
N ARG A 365 10.19 3.37 -16.16
CA ARG A 365 9.69 4.66 -16.64
C ARG A 365 8.34 4.53 -17.36
N ILE A 366 8.20 3.51 -18.21
CA ILE A 366 6.95 3.23 -18.93
C ILE A 366 5.84 2.81 -17.95
N VAL A 367 6.16 1.98 -16.96
CA VAL A 367 5.22 1.58 -15.91
C VAL A 367 4.75 2.79 -15.11
N ALA A 368 5.67 3.67 -14.69
CA ALA A 368 5.31 4.88 -13.95
C ALA A 368 4.40 5.80 -14.80
N ALA A 369 4.75 6.01 -16.07
CA ALA A 369 3.91 6.78 -16.99
C ALA A 369 2.54 6.13 -17.24
N TYR A 370 2.48 4.80 -17.29
CA TYR A 370 1.23 4.05 -17.44
C TYR A 370 0.32 4.22 -16.22
N ILE A 371 0.87 4.08 -15.00
CA ILE A 371 0.15 4.28 -13.74
C ILE A 371 -0.41 5.69 -13.69
N GLN A 372 0.41 6.69 -13.98
CA GLN A 372 -0.01 8.09 -13.99
C GLN A 372 -1.07 8.38 -15.05
N ALA A 373 -0.88 7.91 -16.28
CA ALA A 373 -1.81 8.14 -17.38
C ALA A 373 -3.18 7.47 -17.18
N ASN A 374 -3.22 6.34 -16.47
CA ASN A 374 -4.46 5.61 -16.21
C ASN A 374 -5.06 5.95 -14.82
N GLY A 375 -4.40 6.81 -14.03
CA GLY A 375 -4.83 7.14 -12.67
C GLY A 375 -4.93 5.90 -11.77
N LEU A 376 -4.14 4.87 -12.06
CA LEU A 376 -4.11 3.68 -11.24
C LEU A 376 -3.54 4.03 -9.86
N PRO A 377 -4.05 3.43 -8.79
CA PRO A 377 -3.45 3.60 -7.48
C PRO A 377 -2.00 3.09 -7.51
N SER A 378 -1.12 3.74 -6.76
CA SER A 378 0.29 3.34 -6.62
C SER A 378 0.41 1.90 -6.11
N SER A 379 -0.56 1.47 -5.32
CA SER A 379 -0.71 0.09 -4.86
C SER A 379 -2.17 -0.35 -5.01
N LEU A 380 -2.38 -1.55 -5.53
CA LEU A 380 -3.70 -2.19 -5.56
C LEU A 380 -4.22 -2.52 -4.15
N SER A 381 -3.34 -2.57 -3.15
CA SER A 381 -3.73 -2.75 -1.76
C SER A 381 -4.30 -1.49 -1.13
N ASP A 382 -3.93 -0.30 -1.61
CA ASP A 382 -4.40 0.98 -1.07
C ASP A 382 -5.92 1.14 -1.21
N SER A 383 -6.52 0.54 -2.23
CA SER A 383 -7.97 0.55 -2.41
C SER A 383 -8.76 -0.21 -1.33
N VAL A 384 -8.08 -1.02 -0.52
CA VAL A 384 -8.70 -1.90 0.47
C VAL A 384 -8.34 -1.51 1.91
N ASN A 385 -7.23 -0.77 2.11
CA ASN A 385 -6.75 -0.41 3.43
C ASN A 385 -7.47 0.82 3.99
N PHE A 386 -7.74 0.77 5.28
CA PHE A 386 -8.25 1.87 6.08
C PHE A 386 -7.66 1.82 7.47
N LEU A 387 -7.72 2.93 8.20
CA LEU A 387 -7.18 3.01 9.56
C LEU A 387 -8.03 2.19 10.53
N SER A 388 -7.37 1.43 11.37
CA SER A 388 -7.94 0.76 12.53
C SER A 388 -6.86 0.44 13.53
N ASN A 389 -7.19 0.56 14.81
CA ASN A 389 -6.31 0.20 15.91
C ASN A 389 -6.42 -1.29 16.30
N ARG A 390 -7.19 -2.08 15.55
CA ARG A 390 -7.52 -3.47 15.88
C ARG A 390 -6.60 -4.47 15.20
N PHE A 391 -6.39 -5.60 15.87
CA PHE A 391 -5.95 -6.83 15.21
C PHE A 391 -7.12 -7.45 14.47
N MET A 392 -6.91 -7.80 13.22
CA MET A 392 -7.95 -8.31 12.32
C MET A 392 -7.50 -9.60 11.66
N ARG A 393 -8.40 -10.56 11.56
CA ARG A 393 -8.27 -11.64 10.59
C ARG A 393 -8.73 -11.13 9.24
N GLN A 394 -7.84 -11.16 8.28
CA GLN A 394 -8.13 -10.74 6.92
C GLN A 394 -8.08 -11.93 5.97
N LYS A 395 -9.17 -12.12 5.23
CA LYS A 395 -9.24 -13.04 4.10
C LYS A 395 -9.32 -12.21 2.84
N SER A 396 -8.32 -12.33 1.97
CA SER A 396 -8.28 -11.59 0.72
C SER A 396 -8.13 -12.51 -0.47
N VAL A 397 -8.97 -12.30 -1.47
CA VAL A 397 -8.88 -12.90 -2.80
C VAL A 397 -8.62 -11.79 -3.81
N ARG A 398 -7.65 -11.99 -4.67
CA ARG A 398 -7.39 -11.09 -5.79
C ARG A 398 -7.10 -11.91 -7.05
N ALA A 399 -7.73 -11.53 -8.15
CA ALA A 399 -7.42 -12.06 -9.46
C ALA A 399 -7.20 -10.91 -10.43
N SER A 400 -6.05 -10.89 -11.07
CA SER A 400 -5.66 -9.84 -12.01
C SER A 400 -5.24 -10.47 -13.33
N VAL A 401 -5.67 -9.88 -14.41
CA VAL A 401 -5.24 -10.23 -15.76
C VAL A 401 -4.76 -8.99 -16.48
N ALA A 402 -3.69 -9.16 -17.13
CA ALA A 402 -3.13 -8.15 -17.98
C ALA A 402 -2.95 -8.68 -19.39
N TYR A 403 -3.36 -7.88 -20.36
CA TYR A 403 -3.33 -8.17 -21.76
C TYR A 403 -2.53 -7.11 -22.49
N THR A 404 -1.64 -7.56 -23.39
CA THR A 404 -0.89 -6.64 -24.26
C THR A 404 -0.74 -7.27 -25.63
N LYS A 405 -1.26 -6.59 -26.66
CA LYS A 405 -1.11 -7.00 -28.05
C LYS A 405 -1.08 -5.79 -28.98
N GLY A 406 0.03 -5.59 -29.66
CA GLY A 406 0.21 -4.50 -30.61
C GLY A 406 0.07 -3.12 -29.95
N ILE A 407 -0.99 -2.41 -30.31
CA ILE A 407 -1.29 -1.05 -29.86
C ILE A 407 -2.25 -1.02 -28.65
N SER A 408 -2.74 -2.18 -28.21
CA SER A 408 -3.72 -2.29 -27.12
C SER A 408 -3.09 -2.93 -25.88
N SER A 409 -3.34 -2.36 -24.72
CA SER A 409 -3.07 -2.96 -23.42
C SER A 409 -4.26 -2.80 -22.49
N ALA A 410 -4.52 -3.80 -21.68
CA ALA A 410 -5.59 -3.78 -20.69
C ALA A 410 -5.13 -4.45 -19.40
N VAL A 411 -5.60 -3.94 -18.27
CA VAL A 411 -5.45 -4.57 -16.95
C VAL A 411 -6.83 -4.63 -16.32
N VAL A 412 -7.20 -5.81 -15.86
CA VAL A 412 -8.43 -6.02 -15.09
C VAL A 412 -8.06 -6.73 -13.80
N SER A 413 -8.52 -6.22 -12.68
CA SER A 413 -8.32 -6.80 -11.34
C SER A 413 -9.67 -6.87 -10.63
N VAL A 414 -10.00 -8.04 -10.08
CA VAL A 414 -11.13 -8.23 -9.18
C VAL A 414 -10.60 -8.62 -7.82
N TYR A 415 -11.24 -8.12 -6.76
CA TYR A 415 -10.85 -8.46 -5.41
C TYR A 415 -12.05 -8.62 -4.49
N ALA A 416 -11.87 -9.46 -3.49
CA ALA A 416 -12.76 -9.56 -2.34
C ALA A 416 -11.92 -9.64 -1.07
N ASN A 417 -12.29 -8.85 -0.07
CA ASN A 417 -11.60 -8.75 1.20
C ASN A 417 -12.62 -8.84 2.33
N ASP A 418 -12.40 -9.70 3.30
CA ASP A 418 -13.23 -9.88 4.48
C ASP A 418 -12.34 -9.68 5.72
N ARG A 419 -12.58 -8.61 6.48
CA ARG A 419 -11.86 -8.27 7.71
C ARG A 419 -12.76 -8.45 8.90
N ASN A 420 -12.29 -9.22 9.87
CA ASN A 420 -13.00 -9.48 11.12
C ASN A 420 -12.07 -9.12 12.29
N ALA A 421 -12.52 -8.23 13.17
CA ALA A 421 -11.78 -7.87 14.38
C ALA A 421 -11.62 -9.08 15.30
N LEU A 422 -10.40 -9.33 15.76
CA LEU A 422 -10.09 -10.37 16.73
C LEU A 422 -10.11 -9.85 18.16
N SER A 423 -9.77 -8.58 18.38
CA SER A 423 -9.74 -7.97 19.70
C SER A 423 -11.01 -7.19 19.97
N SER A 424 -11.71 -7.51 21.06
CA SER A 424 -12.93 -6.82 21.51
C SER A 424 -12.65 -5.56 22.34
N GLN A 425 -11.44 -5.40 22.84
CA GLN A 425 -11.08 -4.35 23.79
C GLN A 425 -10.44 -3.11 23.15
N GLN A 426 -9.87 -3.24 21.96
CA GLN A 426 -9.43 -2.08 21.19
C GLN A 426 -10.65 -1.45 20.53
N SER A 427 -10.81 -0.16 20.70
CA SER A 427 -11.92 0.59 20.12
C SER A 427 -11.41 1.62 19.13
N ASP A 428 -12.07 1.73 18.00
CA ASP A 428 -11.85 2.82 17.07
C ASP A 428 -12.73 4.05 17.40
N SER A 429 -13.29 4.13 18.61
CA SER A 429 -14.17 5.22 19.06
C SER A 429 -13.52 6.60 19.02
N GLN A 430 -12.23 6.69 19.26
CA GLN A 430 -11.50 7.97 19.17
C GLN A 430 -11.20 8.34 17.72
N LEU A 431 -11.02 7.36 16.85
CA LEU A 431 -10.76 7.55 15.43
C LEU A 431 -12.03 7.89 14.64
N LEU A 432 -13.13 7.21 14.95
CA LEU A 432 -14.39 7.27 14.18
C LEU A 432 -15.55 7.94 14.96
N GLY A 433 -15.36 8.21 16.26
CA GLY A 433 -16.42 8.65 17.17
C GLY A 433 -17.15 7.48 17.84
N VAL A 434 -17.73 7.76 19.04
CA VAL A 434 -18.39 6.73 19.89
C VAL A 434 -19.55 6.03 19.17
N GLY A 435 -20.34 6.78 18.41
CA GLY A 435 -21.48 6.23 17.66
C GLY A 435 -21.12 5.33 16.49
N GLN A 436 -19.86 5.32 16.07
CA GLN A 436 -19.36 4.59 14.89
C GLN A 436 -18.18 3.68 15.20
N SER A 437 -17.90 3.46 16.48
CA SER A 437 -16.75 2.68 16.94
C SER A 437 -16.64 1.28 16.34
N ASN A 438 -17.77 0.69 15.94
CA ASN A 438 -17.86 -0.66 15.38
C ASN A 438 -17.96 -0.67 13.84
N LEU A 439 -17.90 0.48 13.18
CA LEU A 439 -18.07 0.59 11.74
C LEU A 439 -17.03 -0.24 10.98
N ASN A 440 -15.78 -0.17 11.41
CA ASN A 440 -14.64 -0.84 10.79
C ASN A 440 -14.34 -2.24 11.36
N ASP A 441 -15.15 -2.77 12.29
CA ASP A 441 -14.84 -4.03 12.99
C ASP A 441 -14.94 -5.26 12.09
N ASN A 442 -16.02 -5.33 11.32
CA ASN A 442 -16.31 -6.46 10.43
C ASN A 442 -16.72 -5.91 9.08
N VAL A 443 -15.75 -5.81 8.18
CA VAL A 443 -15.93 -5.18 6.87
C VAL A 443 -15.70 -6.18 5.77
N ARG A 444 -16.67 -6.31 4.88
CA ARG A 444 -16.51 -6.99 3.60
C ARG A 444 -16.39 -5.95 2.49
N GLN A 445 -15.36 -6.09 1.67
CA GLN A 445 -15.13 -5.25 0.51
C GLN A 445 -14.96 -6.13 -0.73
N HIS A 446 -15.54 -5.70 -1.83
CA HIS A 446 -15.28 -6.31 -3.13
C HIS A 446 -15.31 -5.24 -4.21
N GLY A 447 -14.51 -5.46 -5.22
CA GLY A 447 -14.38 -4.48 -6.27
C GLY A 447 -13.78 -5.02 -7.56
N LEU A 448 -13.80 -4.13 -8.53
CA LEU A 448 -13.28 -4.33 -9.87
C LEU A 448 -12.54 -3.06 -10.28
N ASP A 449 -11.29 -3.23 -10.70
CA ASP A 449 -10.49 -2.18 -11.34
C ASP A 449 -10.20 -2.62 -12.77
N ALA A 450 -10.54 -1.81 -13.74
CA ALA A 450 -10.29 -2.07 -15.15
C ALA A 450 -9.65 -0.85 -15.81
N SER A 451 -8.59 -1.05 -16.55
CA SER A 451 -7.96 -0.02 -17.36
C SER A 451 -7.66 -0.54 -18.75
N TYR A 452 -7.86 0.31 -19.74
CA TYR A 452 -7.57 0.03 -21.14
C TYR A 452 -6.79 1.21 -21.73
N THR A 453 -5.70 0.90 -22.42
CA THR A 453 -4.89 1.87 -23.15
C THR A 453 -4.79 1.48 -24.60
N TYR A 454 -5.13 2.42 -25.47
CA TYR A 454 -5.00 2.30 -26.93
C TYR A 454 -3.98 3.31 -27.45
N ARG A 455 -2.91 2.82 -28.07
CA ARG A 455 -1.86 3.65 -28.64
C ARG A 455 -2.31 4.21 -29.99
N LEU A 456 -2.65 5.50 -30.01
CA LEU A 456 -3.05 6.20 -31.23
C LEU A 456 -1.83 6.46 -32.13
N SER A 457 -0.68 6.72 -31.53
CA SER A 457 0.59 6.95 -32.23
C SER A 457 1.77 6.59 -31.32
N SER A 458 3.02 6.73 -31.80
CA SER A 458 4.22 6.57 -30.96
C SER A 458 4.28 7.54 -29.78
N ARG A 459 3.52 8.64 -29.82
CA ARG A 459 3.53 9.71 -28.82
C ARG A 459 2.18 9.97 -28.16
N SER A 460 1.11 9.31 -28.60
CA SER A 460 -0.25 9.60 -28.11
C SER A 460 -0.97 8.32 -27.73
N ASN A 461 -1.61 8.32 -26.54
CA ASN A 461 -2.43 7.20 -26.07
C ASN A 461 -3.82 7.72 -25.69
N LEU A 462 -4.82 6.89 -25.93
CA LEU A 462 -6.16 6.99 -25.38
C LEU A 462 -6.27 6.02 -24.21
N THR A 463 -6.82 6.47 -23.09
CA THR A 463 -6.99 5.66 -21.88
C THR A 463 -8.44 5.64 -21.46
N ALA A 464 -8.89 4.51 -20.94
CA ALA A 464 -10.19 4.37 -20.30
C ALA A 464 -10.02 3.57 -19.01
N GLY A 465 -10.64 4.01 -17.92
CA GLY A 465 -10.59 3.36 -16.62
C GLY A 465 -11.97 3.25 -16.01
N TYR A 466 -12.23 2.15 -15.33
CA TYR A 466 -13.43 1.93 -14.55
C TYR A 466 -13.07 1.28 -13.22
N ASP A 467 -13.48 1.91 -12.13
CA ASP A 467 -13.29 1.43 -10.77
C ASP A 467 -14.66 1.23 -10.13
N PHE A 468 -14.85 0.09 -9.53
CA PHE A 468 -16.04 -0.26 -8.75
C PHE A 468 -15.60 -0.80 -7.40
N ASN A 469 -16.17 -0.26 -6.34
CA ASN A 469 -15.97 -0.74 -4.98
C ASN A 469 -17.28 -0.78 -4.21
N LYS A 470 -17.51 -1.87 -3.49
CA LYS A 470 -18.58 -2.00 -2.52
C LYS A 470 -17.99 -2.44 -1.18
N SER A 471 -18.36 -1.71 -0.11
CA SER A 471 -18.00 -2.01 1.27
C SER A 471 -19.25 -2.22 2.10
N ASP A 472 -19.34 -3.34 2.82
CA ASP A 472 -20.45 -3.70 3.70
C ASP A 472 -19.93 -3.86 5.14
N SER A 473 -20.49 -3.10 6.11
CA SER A 473 -20.26 -3.31 7.53
C SER A 473 -21.23 -4.34 8.06
N ARG A 474 -20.71 -5.48 8.51
CA ARG A 474 -21.55 -6.53 9.11
C ARG A 474 -21.98 -6.20 10.54
N SER A 475 -21.23 -5.33 11.22
CA SER A 475 -21.51 -4.93 12.61
C SER A 475 -22.49 -3.75 12.68
N GLY A 476 -22.44 -2.83 11.70
CA GLY A 476 -23.22 -1.58 11.69
C GLY A 476 -24.37 -1.57 10.70
N GLY A 477 -24.48 -2.56 9.80
CA GLY A 477 -25.50 -2.58 8.74
C GLY A 477 -25.33 -1.49 7.68
N TYR A 478 -24.13 -0.93 7.54
CA TYR A 478 -23.82 0.11 6.56
C TYR A 478 -23.31 -0.50 5.26
N GLU A 479 -23.72 0.12 4.16
CA GLU A 479 -23.27 -0.21 2.81
C GLU A 479 -22.72 1.05 2.15
N ASP A 480 -21.54 0.94 1.53
CA ASP A 480 -20.95 1.99 0.70
C ASP A 480 -20.68 1.44 -0.70
N LEU A 481 -21.13 2.19 -1.71
CA LEU A 481 -20.97 1.84 -3.10
C LEU A 481 -20.32 3.00 -3.84
N GLN A 482 -19.23 2.74 -4.53
CA GLN A 482 -18.50 3.74 -5.30
C GLN A 482 -18.20 3.25 -6.70
N ARG A 483 -18.32 4.16 -7.68
CA ARG A 483 -18.00 3.92 -9.08
C ARG A 483 -17.27 5.12 -9.64
N THR A 484 -16.19 4.86 -10.35
CA THR A 484 -15.46 5.90 -11.08
C THR A 484 -15.26 5.46 -12.52
N LEU A 485 -15.65 6.30 -13.45
CA LEU A 485 -15.35 6.17 -14.87
C LEU A 485 -14.40 7.29 -15.27
N ARG A 486 -13.32 6.95 -15.97
CA ARG A 486 -12.33 7.90 -16.47
C ARG A 486 -12.05 7.61 -17.94
N VAL A 487 -11.96 8.67 -18.74
CA VAL A 487 -11.51 8.60 -20.14
C VAL A 487 -10.52 9.74 -20.37
N GLY A 488 -9.36 9.42 -20.91
CA GLY A 488 -8.31 10.40 -21.08
C GLY A 488 -7.50 10.20 -22.34
N ILE A 489 -6.79 11.26 -22.71
CA ILE A 489 -5.80 11.25 -23.78
C ILE A 489 -4.48 11.77 -23.23
N SER A 490 -3.39 11.12 -23.61
CA SER A 490 -2.04 11.60 -23.28
C SER A 490 -1.21 11.77 -24.54
N ARG A 491 -0.35 12.80 -24.55
CA ARG A 491 0.58 13.05 -25.64
C ARG A 491 1.93 13.54 -25.11
N ARG A 492 3.00 12.94 -25.65
CA ARG A 492 4.37 13.32 -25.32
C ARG A 492 4.94 14.29 -26.35
N PHE A 493 5.56 15.37 -25.88
CA PHE A 493 6.27 16.38 -26.65
C PHE A 493 7.71 16.50 -26.10
N GLY A 494 8.62 15.67 -26.61
CA GLY A 494 9.96 15.55 -26.02
C GLY A 494 9.87 15.01 -24.59
N ASP A 495 10.35 15.79 -23.62
CA ASP A 495 10.33 15.45 -22.20
C ASP A 495 9.04 15.88 -21.49
N LEU A 496 8.17 16.64 -22.18
CA LEU A 496 6.88 17.07 -21.67
C LEU A 496 5.81 16.02 -22.00
N LEU A 497 5.05 15.62 -21.00
CA LEU A 497 3.84 14.80 -21.12
C LEU A 497 2.61 15.66 -20.81
N ALA A 498 1.73 15.82 -21.79
CA ALA A 498 0.43 16.45 -21.63
C ALA A 498 -0.65 15.39 -21.49
N THR A 499 -1.57 15.56 -20.53
CA THR A 499 -2.75 14.70 -20.37
C THR A 499 -4.01 15.52 -20.27
N ALA A 500 -5.13 14.96 -20.72
CA ALA A 500 -6.46 15.53 -20.52
C ALA A 500 -7.40 14.36 -20.20
N ASP A 501 -8.09 14.45 -19.08
CA ASP A 501 -8.94 13.38 -18.55
C ASP A 501 -10.34 13.93 -18.22
N LEU A 502 -11.36 13.16 -18.56
CA LEU A 502 -12.73 13.33 -18.09
C LEU A 502 -13.03 12.24 -17.08
N ARG A 503 -13.62 12.62 -15.96
CA ARG A 503 -13.97 11.70 -14.89
C ARG A 503 -15.43 11.90 -14.46
N ARG A 504 -16.11 10.79 -14.22
CA ARG A 504 -17.38 10.75 -13.49
C ARG A 504 -17.23 9.81 -12.30
N ARG A 505 -17.55 10.31 -11.11
CA ARG A 505 -17.54 9.55 -9.88
C ARG A 505 -18.91 9.60 -9.22
N THR A 506 -19.39 8.47 -8.73
CA THR A 506 -20.61 8.38 -7.93
C THR A 506 -20.35 7.52 -6.71
N GLY A 507 -20.93 7.88 -5.57
CA GLY A 507 -20.73 7.12 -4.35
C GLY A 507 -21.59 7.63 -3.20
N ASN A 508 -21.41 7.02 -2.04
CA ASN A 508 -22.05 7.47 -0.81
C ASN A 508 -21.17 8.51 -0.12
N VAL A 509 -21.78 9.51 0.48
CA VAL A 509 -21.08 10.61 1.17
C VAL A 509 -20.34 10.14 2.42
N GLY A 510 -20.72 8.98 2.97
CA GLY A 510 -20.21 8.46 4.23
C GLY A 510 -20.93 9.05 5.44
N ARG A 511 -20.91 8.34 6.55
CA ARG A 511 -21.49 8.78 7.82
C ARG A 511 -20.39 9.14 8.81
N PHE A 512 -19.93 10.36 8.77
CA PHE A 512 -19.00 10.90 9.78
C PHE A 512 -19.66 11.96 10.66
N THR A 513 -21.01 12.00 10.74
CA THR A 513 -21.73 13.01 11.52
C THR A 513 -22.20 12.45 12.85
N THR A 514 -22.03 13.24 13.92
CA THR A 514 -22.46 12.94 15.29
C THR A 514 -23.97 13.02 15.50
N GLU A 515 -24.74 13.47 14.51
CA GLU A 515 -26.19 13.62 14.66
C GLU A 515 -26.94 12.36 14.23
N ALA A 516 -27.72 11.83 15.18
CA ALA A 516 -28.70 10.77 14.94
C ALA A 516 -29.76 11.30 13.97
N GLY A 517 -29.67 10.92 12.70
CA GLY A 517 -30.66 11.31 11.69
C GLY A 517 -30.11 11.63 10.30
N SER A 518 -28.78 11.67 10.10
CA SER A 518 -28.24 11.94 8.78
C SER A 518 -28.48 10.76 7.83
N SER A 519 -29.27 11.02 6.80
CA SER A 519 -29.47 10.13 5.66
C SER A 519 -28.12 9.79 5.01
N SER A 520 -27.95 8.55 4.57
CA SER A 520 -26.84 8.14 3.72
C SER A 520 -27.04 8.75 2.34
N GLY A 521 -26.65 10.02 2.15
CA GLY A 521 -26.73 10.69 0.86
C GLY A 521 -25.74 10.09 -0.14
N THR A 522 -26.08 10.24 -1.40
CA THR A 522 -25.18 9.92 -2.52
C THR A 522 -24.62 11.21 -3.12
N TYR A 523 -23.43 11.12 -3.66
CA TYR A 523 -22.82 12.21 -4.42
C TYR A 523 -22.55 11.78 -5.85
N THR A 524 -22.59 12.76 -6.73
CA THR A 524 -22.09 12.66 -8.10
C THR A 524 -21.04 13.74 -8.32
N GLU A 525 -19.96 13.40 -8.97
CA GLU A 525 -18.91 14.32 -9.39
C GLU A 525 -18.60 14.13 -10.86
N HIS A 526 -18.52 15.22 -11.61
CA HIS A 526 -17.92 15.30 -12.92
C HIS A 526 -16.71 16.21 -12.86
N ALA A 527 -15.58 15.72 -13.33
CA ALA A 527 -14.34 16.49 -13.33
C ALA A 527 -13.64 16.42 -14.69
N MET A 528 -12.98 17.52 -15.02
CA MET A 528 -12.04 17.62 -16.13
C MET A 528 -10.67 17.95 -15.56
N VAL A 529 -9.66 17.18 -15.95
CA VAL A 529 -8.29 17.35 -15.48
C VAL A 529 -7.40 17.52 -16.70
N ALA A 530 -6.69 18.63 -16.76
CA ALA A 530 -5.62 18.84 -17.73
C ALA A 530 -4.29 18.93 -16.98
N SER A 531 -3.27 18.18 -17.40
CA SER A 531 -1.98 18.25 -16.73
C SER A 531 -0.79 18.25 -17.70
N LEU A 532 0.27 18.90 -17.26
CA LEU A 532 1.56 18.94 -17.90
C LEU A 532 2.60 18.43 -16.91
N SER A 533 3.31 17.37 -17.26
CA SER A 533 4.42 16.86 -16.45
C SER A 533 5.72 16.86 -17.24
N MET A 534 6.80 17.24 -16.58
CA MET A 534 8.13 17.33 -17.16
C MET A 534 9.17 16.70 -16.23
N GLN A 535 10.12 16.00 -16.82
CA GLN A 535 11.28 15.45 -16.16
C GLN A 535 12.53 16.08 -16.82
N PHE A 536 13.44 16.62 -16.00
CA PHE A 536 14.62 17.36 -16.46
C PHE A 536 15.90 16.51 -16.39
#